data_617e256ac3f2941b592aa0dc216bdade
#
_entry.id   617e256ac3f2941b592aa0dc216bdade
#
_cell.length_a   1.000
_cell.length_b   1.000
_cell.length_c   1.000
_cell.angle_alpha   90.00
_cell.angle_beta   90.00
_cell.angle_gamma   90.00
#
_symmetry.space_group_name_H-M   'P 1'
#
loop_
_entity.id
_entity.type
_entity.pdbx_description
1 polymer ?
#
loop_
_entity_poly.entity_id
_entity_poly.type
_entity_poly.pdbx_seq_one_letter_code
_entity_poly.pdbx_strand_id
1 'polypeptide(L)'
;MRNRVPAVVLAAALVFGLAILAAPAAAASGKVTRLAASLKGANEVPGPGDPDGRGSAFVRLTRDKACFVLEWSKITAPTAAHIHSGKAGVAGPVVVLFFQPAINAASLPDTLDSVAGCVAVDPAVARKIAASPGDYYVNIHTADFAPGAIRGQLHRSRHLDLDLPHQLGARLNGANEFPGPGDPDGRGLALVETGRTRVCFAL
;
A
#
# COMPACT_ATOMS: atom_id res chain seq x y z
N MET A 1 2.84 53.32 -78.14
CA MET A 1 3.64 52.32 -77.35
C MET A 1 2.93 52.11 -76.04
N ARG A 2 2.31 50.92 -75.91
CA ARG A 2 1.47 50.58 -74.73
C ARG A 2 2.27 49.60 -73.88
N ASN A 3 2.71 50.08 -72.68
CA ASN A 3 3.39 49.28 -71.69
C ASN A 3 2.36 48.41 -70.97
N ARG A 4 2.50 47.09 -71.06
CA ARG A 4 1.75 46.12 -70.28
C ARG A 4 2.56 45.75 -69.06
N VAL A 5 1.99 45.98 -67.87
CA VAL A 5 2.52 45.55 -66.57
C VAL A 5 1.97 44.17 -66.28
N PRO A 6 2.77 43.15 -65.92
CA PRO A 6 2.25 41.85 -65.56
C PRO A 6 1.70 41.84 -64.14
N ALA A 7 0.52 41.28 -63.96
CA ALA A 7 -0.11 41.03 -62.67
C ALA A 7 0.57 39.83 -61.95
N VAL A 8 1.12 40.10 -60.79
CA VAL A 8 1.64 39.05 -59.89
C VAL A 8 0.46 38.52 -59.06
N VAL A 9 0.11 37.28 -59.30
CA VAL A 9 -0.89 36.55 -58.49
C VAL A 9 -0.19 35.97 -57.28
N LEU A 10 -0.48 36.50 -56.09
CA LEU A 10 -0.02 35.95 -54.81
C LEU A 10 -0.97 34.84 -54.40
N ALA A 11 -0.50 33.59 -54.45
CA ALA A 11 -1.23 32.45 -53.91
C ALA A 11 -0.99 32.37 -52.42
N ALA A 12 -1.98 32.68 -51.61
CA ALA A 12 -1.96 32.45 -50.15
C ALA A 12 -2.26 31.01 -49.85
N ALA A 13 -1.26 30.25 -49.42
CA ALA A 13 -1.43 28.90 -48.89
C ALA A 13 -1.98 28.95 -47.47
N LEU A 14 -3.25 28.57 -47.28
CA LEU A 14 -3.86 28.36 -45.98
C LEU A 14 -3.36 27.01 -45.42
N VAL A 15 -2.45 27.09 -44.43
CA VAL A 15 -2.05 25.91 -43.62
C VAL A 15 -3.13 25.67 -42.56
N PHE A 16 -4.00 24.72 -42.75
CA PHE A 16 -4.91 24.23 -41.72
C PHE A 16 -4.11 23.42 -40.71
N GLY A 17 -3.76 24.04 -39.58
CA GLY A 17 -3.20 23.33 -38.44
C GLY A 17 -4.25 22.44 -37.77
N LEU A 18 -4.12 21.11 -37.96
CA LEU A 18 -4.92 20.12 -37.29
C LEU A 18 -4.48 20.06 -35.81
N ALA A 19 -5.18 20.78 -34.92
CA ALA A 19 -4.97 20.68 -33.49
C ALA A 19 -5.49 19.32 -33.01
N ILE A 20 -4.58 18.38 -32.77
CA ILE A 20 -4.90 17.11 -32.09
C ILE A 20 -5.21 17.43 -30.64
N LEU A 21 -6.48 17.56 -30.29
CA LEU A 21 -6.95 17.58 -28.91
C LEU A 21 -6.68 16.18 -28.31
N ALA A 22 -5.58 16.06 -27.56
CA ALA A 22 -5.34 14.88 -26.74
C ALA A 22 -6.45 14.82 -25.69
N ALA A 23 -7.40 13.89 -25.85
CA ALA A 23 -8.38 13.61 -24.83
C ALA A 23 -7.66 13.17 -23.56
N PRO A 24 -8.03 13.70 -22.36
CA PRO A 24 -7.47 13.22 -21.12
C PRO A 24 -7.75 11.72 -21.04
N ALA A 25 -6.69 10.92 -20.87
CA ALA A 25 -6.83 9.49 -20.62
C ALA A 25 -7.68 9.33 -19.37
N ALA A 26 -8.92 8.87 -19.53
CA ALA A 26 -9.77 8.52 -18.43
C ALA A 26 -9.04 7.47 -17.60
N ALA A 27 -8.64 7.82 -16.38
CA ALA A 27 -8.05 6.89 -15.45
C ALA A 27 -9.06 5.75 -15.28
N ALA A 28 -8.74 4.59 -15.83
CA ALA A 28 -9.57 3.41 -15.68
C ALA A 28 -9.72 3.15 -14.19
N SER A 29 -10.92 3.35 -13.63
CA SER A 29 -11.24 3.03 -12.27
C SER A 29 -11.14 1.51 -12.11
N GLY A 30 -9.93 1.04 -11.76
CA GLY A 30 -9.65 -0.38 -11.60
C GLY A 30 -10.57 -0.96 -10.53
N LYS A 31 -11.10 -2.17 -10.81
CA LYS A 31 -11.93 -2.91 -9.85
C LYS A 31 -11.21 -3.00 -8.51
N VAL A 32 -11.82 -2.43 -7.47
CA VAL A 32 -11.35 -2.49 -6.09
C VAL A 32 -11.91 -3.74 -5.42
N THR A 33 -11.02 -4.56 -4.84
CA THR A 33 -11.41 -5.69 -4.00
C THR A 33 -11.12 -5.36 -2.54
N ARG A 34 -12.13 -5.49 -1.68
CA ARG A 34 -12.04 -5.27 -0.24
C ARG A 34 -11.96 -6.62 0.47
N LEU A 35 -10.93 -6.77 1.30
CA LEU A 35 -10.62 -8.02 2.00
C LEU A 35 -10.46 -7.74 3.49
N ALA A 36 -10.78 -8.73 4.31
CA ALA A 36 -10.54 -8.70 5.74
C ALA A 36 -10.00 -10.05 6.21
N ALA A 37 -9.34 -10.05 7.38
CA ALA A 37 -8.96 -11.25 8.10
C ALA A 37 -9.03 -10.99 9.61
N SER A 38 -9.49 -11.97 10.37
CA SER A 38 -9.37 -11.99 11.84
C SER A 38 -8.14 -12.82 12.19
N LEU A 39 -7.20 -12.22 12.93
CA LEU A 39 -5.89 -12.79 13.22
C LEU A 39 -5.88 -13.38 14.64
N LYS A 40 -5.32 -14.59 14.78
CA LYS A 40 -5.16 -15.30 16.07
C LYS A 40 -3.89 -16.12 16.04
N GLY A 41 -3.22 -16.25 17.19
CA GLY A 41 -2.02 -17.08 17.28
C GLY A 41 -2.29 -18.56 17.04
N ALA A 42 -3.47 -19.06 17.45
CA ALA A 42 -3.87 -20.44 17.20
C ALA A 42 -3.98 -20.84 15.71
N ASN A 43 -3.99 -19.86 14.81
CA ASN A 43 -4.04 -20.10 13.36
C ASN A 43 -2.65 -20.20 12.72
N GLU A 44 -1.56 -19.91 13.46
CA GLU A 44 -0.21 -19.95 12.92
C GLU A 44 0.25 -21.36 12.54
N VAL A 45 1.03 -21.44 11.47
CA VAL A 45 1.61 -22.69 10.95
C VAL A 45 3.02 -22.42 10.44
N PRO A 46 4.05 -23.09 10.98
CA PRO A 46 3.99 -23.99 12.13
C PRO A 46 3.63 -23.24 13.40
N GLY A 47 2.75 -23.84 14.22
CA GLY A 47 2.31 -23.24 15.47
C GLY A 47 3.14 -23.70 16.67
N PRO A 48 2.78 -23.20 17.88
CA PRO A 48 1.76 -22.17 18.08
C PRO A 48 2.31 -20.77 17.90
N GLY A 49 1.47 -19.82 17.44
CA GLY A 49 1.72 -18.40 17.57
C GLY A 49 1.43 -17.92 18.99
N ASP A 50 1.25 -16.62 19.14
CA ASP A 50 0.94 -16.02 20.44
C ASP A 50 -0.43 -16.49 20.96
N PRO A 51 -0.51 -17.15 22.12
CA PRO A 51 -1.71 -17.87 22.56
C PRO A 51 -2.90 -16.96 22.85
N ASP A 52 -2.70 -15.73 23.28
CA ASP A 52 -3.75 -14.75 23.54
C ASP A 52 -3.74 -13.56 22.56
N GLY A 53 -2.79 -13.54 21.64
CA GLY A 53 -2.68 -12.55 20.59
C GLY A 53 -3.90 -12.51 19.66
N ARG A 54 -4.36 -11.31 19.33
CA ARG A 54 -5.52 -11.06 18.48
C ARG A 54 -5.22 -9.91 17.54
N GLY A 55 -5.89 -9.89 16.40
CA GLY A 55 -5.80 -8.77 15.48
C GLY A 55 -6.85 -8.84 14.37
N SER A 56 -6.85 -7.78 13.57
CA SER A 56 -7.60 -7.69 12.33
C SER A 56 -6.72 -7.14 11.22
N ALA A 57 -6.96 -7.58 10.02
CA ALA A 57 -6.37 -7.04 8.81
C ALA A 57 -7.48 -6.63 7.86
N PHE A 58 -7.34 -5.43 7.31
CA PHE A 58 -8.18 -4.90 6.27
C PHE A 58 -7.31 -4.56 5.08
N VAL A 59 -7.69 -5.02 3.87
CA VAL A 59 -6.92 -4.79 2.66
C VAL A 59 -7.83 -4.30 1.55
N ARG A 60 -7.49 -3.13 1.02
CA ARG A 60 -8.07 -2.60 -0.21
C ARG A 60 -7.11 -2.87 -1.34
N LEU A 61 -7.48 -3.83 -2.20
CA LEU A 61 -6.65 -4.30 -3.30
C LEU A 61 -7.13 -3.70 -4.62
N THR A 62 -6.24 -3.06 -5.33
CA THR A 62 -6.41 -2.62 -6.72
C THR A 62 -5.58 -3.52 -7.65
N ARG A 63 -5.42 -3.13 -8.92
CA ARG A 63 -4.61 -3.87 -9.88
C ARG A 63 -3.15 -4.06 -9.44
N ASP A 64 -2.55 -3.03 -8.87
CA ASP A 64 -1.11 -2.90 -8.65
C ASP A 64 -0.75 -2.35 -7.26
N LYS A 65 -1.75 -2.23 -6.37
CA LYS A 65 -1.55 -1.68 -5.02
C LYS A 65 -2.41 -2.41 -4.00
N ALA A 66 -1.84 -2.68 -2.85
CA ALA A 66 -2.55 -3.11 -1.65
C ALA A 66 -2.41 -2.03 -0.57
N CYS A 67 -3.53 -1.39 -0.22
CA CYS A 67 -3.59 -0.53 0.96
C CYS A 67 -4.17 -1.34 2.11
N PHE A 68 -3.57 -1.24 3.28
CA PHE A 68 -3.89 -2.07 4.43
C PHE A 68 -4.05 -1.25 5.69
N VAL A 69 -4.85 -1.78 6.61
CA VAL A 69 -4.88 -1.43 8.02
C VAL A 69 -4.72 -2.73 8.78
N LEU A 70 -3.77 -2.78 9.70
CA LEU A 70 -3.56 -3.86 10.64
C LEU A 70 -3.79 -3.32 12.03
N GLU A 71 -4.57 -4.04 12.83
CA GLU A 71 -4.81 -3.76 14.23
C GLU A 71 -4.46 -5.02 15.03
N TRP A 72 -3.89 -4.83 16.22
CA TRP A 72 -3.51 -5.95 17.07
C TRP A 72 -3.69 -5.61 18.55
N SER A 73 -3.76 -6.65 19.34
CA SER A 73 -3.75 -6.56 20.78
C SER A 73 -3.11 -7.81 21.38
N LYS A 74 -2.51 -7.66 22.55
CA LYS A 74 -1.90 -8.76 23.31
C LYS A 74 -0.77 -9.47 22.56
N ILE A 75 -0.04 -8.77 21.73
CA ILE A 75 1.25 -9.19 21.18
C ILE A 75 2.27 -8.10 21.44
N THR A 76 3.54 -8.48 21.52
CA THR A 76 4.64 -7.51 21.56
C THR A 76 4.77 -6.77 20.24
N ALA A 77 5.56 -5.71 20.20
CA ALA A 77 5.73 -4.86 19.02
C ALA A 77 6.00 -5.67 17.74
N PRO A 78 5.19 -5.48 16.69
CA PRO A 78 5.38 -6.17 15.43
C PRO A 78 6.73 -5.86 14.78
N THR A 79 7.36 -6.92 14.26
CA THR A 79 8.59 -6.82 13.49
C THR A 79 8.35 -6.93 11.98
N ALA A 80 7.26 -7.57 11.55
CA ALA A 80 6.91 -7.69 10.14
C ALA A 80 5.43 -8.05 9.96
N ALA A 81 4.89 -7.78 8.78
CA ALA A 81 3.58 -8.28 8.36
C ALA A 81 3.54 -8.53 6.85
N HIS A 82 2.83 -9.58 6.44
CA HIS A 82 2.80 -10.07 5.07
C HIS A 82 1.43 -10.58 4.65
N ILE A 83 1.21 -10.68 3.32
CA ILE A 83 0.27 -11.65 2.76
C ILE A 83 1.08 -12.84 2.25
N HIS A 84 0.64 -14.03 2.59
CA HIS A 84 1.18 -15.30 2.10
C HIS A 84 0.18 -16.02 1.21
N SER A 85 0.67 -16.87 0.32
CA SER A 85 -0.13 -17.83 -0.42
C SER A 85 -0.22 -19.13 0.37
N GLY A 86 -1.41 -19.53 0.79
CA GLY A 86 -1.65 -20.76 1.55
C GLY A 86 -3.06 -20.79 2.11
N LYS A 87 -3.68 -21.98 2.07
CA LYS A 87 -4.97 -22.22 2.72
C LYS A 87 -4.83 -22.31 4.25
N ALA A 88 -5.94 -22.32 4.96
CA ALA A 88 -5.93 -22.56 6.39
C ALA A 88 -5.16 -23.86 6.73
N GLY A 89 -4.28 -23.79 7.74
CA GLY A 89 -3.44 -24.90 8.14
C GLY A 89 -2.22 -25.18 7.25
N VAL A 90 -1.95 -24.35 6.23
CA VAL A 90 -0.81 -24.53 5.33
C VAL A 90 0.11 -23.31 5.41
N ALA A 91 1.38 -23.52 5.72
CA ALA A 91 2.41 -22.50 5.57
C ALA A 91 2.75 -22.32 4.09
N GLY A 92 2.86 -21.07 3.64
CA GLY A 92 3.17 -20.75 2.25
C GLY A 92 4.09 -19.54 2.09
N PRO A 93 4.57 -19.27 0.88
CA PRO A 93 5.49 -18.17 0.63
C PRO A 93 4.83 -16.81 0.78
N VAL A 94 5.62 -15.80 1.15
CA VAL A 94 5.24 -14.39 1.11
C VAL A 94 4.96 -13.99 -0.33
N VAL A 95 3.84 -13.31 -0.56
CA VAL A 95 3.46 -12.75 -1.87
C VAL A 95 3.26 -11.24 -1.86
N VAL A 96 3.01 -10.64 -0.69
CA VAL A 96 2.95 -9.20 -0.48
C VAL A 96 3.61 -8.87 0.85
N LEU A 97 4.61 -8.02 0.82
CA LEU A 97 5.25 -7.47 2.01
C LEU A 97 4.53 -6.17 2.39
N PHE A 98 3.92 -6.12 3.56
CA PHE A 98 3.31 -4.89 4.08
C PHE A 98 4.37 -3.99 4.72
N PHE A 99 5.10 -4.53 5.68
CA PHE A 99 6.27 -3.90 6.27
C PHE A 99 7.22 -4.96 6.83
N GLN A 100 8.47 -4.56 6.90
CA GLN A 100 9.55 -5.28 7.56
C GLN A 100 10.55 -4.22 8.02
N PRO A 101 11.08 -4.29 9.22
CA PRO A 101 12.12 -3.37 9.65
C PRO A 101 13.28 -3.39 8.66
N ALA A 102 13.85 -2.23 8.39
CA ALA A 102 15.15 -2.17 7.73
C ALA A 102 16.18 -2.95 8.56
N ILE A 103 17.18 -3.51 7.92
CA ILE A 103 18.31 -4.16 8.60
C ILE A 103 18.82 -3.18 9.68
N ASN A 104 18.78 -3.57 10.95
CA ASN A 104 19.10 -2.78 12.15
C ASN A 104 17.99 -1.83 12.66
N ALA A 105 16.78 -1.86 12.16
CA ALA A 105 15.66 -1.14 12.77
C ALA A 105 14.97 -2.03 13.81
N ALA A 106 14.67 -1.43 14.96
CA ALA A 106 13.84 -2.05 16.00
C ALA A 106 12.42 -2.35 15.45
N SER A 107 11.70 -3.20 16.16
CA SER A 107 10.25 -3.37 16.01
C SER A 107 9.52 -2.02 15.93
N LEU A 108 8.27 -2.02 15.51
CA LEU A 108 7.37 -0.87 15.71
C LEU A 108 7.36 -0.53 17.23
N PRO A 109 7.11 0.74 17.61
CA PRO A 109 6.99 1.09 19.02
C PRO A 109 5.91 0.26 19.72
N ASP A 110 6.18 -0.19 20.95
CA ASP A 110 5.23 -0.95 21.78
C ASP A 110 3.94 -0.18 22.11
N THR A 111 3.95 1.12 21.91
CA THR A 111 2.79 1.99 22.12
C THR A 111 1.78 1.96 20.97
N LEU A 112 2.12 1.33 19.85
CA LEU A 112 1.21 1.19 18.70
C LEU A 112 0.40 -0.09 18.82
N ASP A 113 -0.87 0.04 18.53
CA ASP A 113 -1.84 -1.05 18.39
C ASP A 113 -2.35 -1.23 16.96
N SER A 114 -1.86 -0.40 16.05
CA SER A 114 -2.27 -0.39 14.64
C SER A 114 -1.22 0.21 13.72
N VAL A 115 -1.26 -0.20 12.46
CA VAL A 115 -0.48 0.38 11.37
C VAL A 115 -1.29 0.37 10.09
N ALA A 116 -1.14 1.41 9.30
CA ALA A 116 -1.75 1.50 7.98
C ALA A 116 -0.71 1.90 6.92
N GLY A 117 -0.92 1.47 5.71
CA GLY A 117 -0.02 1.80 4.60
C GLY A 117 -0.53 1.31 3.25
N CYS A 118 0.22 1.63 2.22
CA CYS A 118 -0.02 1.11 0.87
C CYS A 118 1.30 0.63 0.28
N VAL A 119 1.28 -0.55 -0.34
CA VAL A 119 2.42 -1.15 -1.02
C VAL A 119 2.09 -1.49 -2.46
N ALA A 120 3.10 -1.50 -3.32
CA ALA A 120 2.96 -2.00 -4.68
C ALA A 120 2.77 -3.53 -4.65
N VAL A 121 1.95 -4.04 -5.56
CA VAL A 121 1.70 -5.47 -5.73
C VAL A 121 1.80 -5.84 -7.20
N ASP A 122 2.41 -6.97 -7.50
CA ASP A 122 2.39 -7.53 -8.84
C ASP A 122 0.94 -7.72 -9.31
N PRO A 123 0.56 -7.22 -10.51
CA PRO A 123 -0.80 -7.32 -11.00
C PRO A 123 -1.33 -8.75 -11.15
N ALA A 124 -0.46 -9.74 -11.38
CA ALA A 124 -0.87 -11.14 -11.45
C ALA A 124 -1.17 -11.69 -10.05
N VAL A 125 -0.37 -11.31 -9.05
CA VAL A 125 -0.62 -11.64 -7.63
C VAL A 125 -1.92 -11.00 -7.16
N ALA A 126 -2.12 -9.70 -7.43
CA ALA A 126 -3.35 -8.99 -7.07
C ALA A 126 -4.60 -9.67 -7.65
N ARG A 127 -4.56 -10.08 -8.93
CA ARG A 127 -5.68 -10.82 -9.56
C ARG A 127 -5.96 -12.15 -8.89
N LYS A 128 -4.91 -12.93 -8.54
CA LYS A 128 -5.05 -14.22 -7.87
C LYS A 128 -5.67 -14.05 -6.47
N ILE A 129 -5.18 -13.11 -5.66
CA ILE A 129 -5.74 -12.79 -4.34
C ILE A 129 -7.20 -12.36 -4.50
N ALA A 130 -7.50 -11.47 -5.45
CA ALA A 130 -8.87 -11.03 -5.69
C ALA A 130 -9.81 -12.16 -6.15
N ALA A 131 -9.32 -13.15 -6.88
CA ALA A 131 -10.13 -14.28 -7.34
C ALA A 131 -10.46 -15.24 -6.19
N SER A 132 -9.46 -15.62 -5.40
CA SER A 132 -9.55 -16.66 -4.36
C SER A 132 -8.92 -16.19 -3.05
N PRO A 133 -9.47 -15.19 -2.35
CA PRO A 133 -8.84 -14.64 -1.16
C PRO A 133 -8.64 -15.69 -0.04
N GLY A 134 -9.50 -16.70 0.06
CA GLY A 134 -9.36 -17.79 1.03
C GLY A 134 -8.13 -18.68 0.84
N ASP A 135 -7.43 -18.59 -0.30
CA ASP A 135 -6.16 -19.26 -0.53
C ASP A 135 -4.94 -18.41 -0.07
N TYR A 136 -5.21 -17.29 0.62
CA TYR A 136 -4.19 -16.35 1.12
C TYR A 136 -4.48 -15.99 2.56
N TYR A 137 -3.44 -15.68 3.32
CA TYR A 137 -3.55 -15.24 4.69
C TYR A 137 -2.66 -14.05 4.98
N VAL A 138 -3.05 -13.26 5.99
CA VAL A 138 -2.20 -12.25 6.61
C VAL A 138 -1.61 -12.83 7.88
N ASN A 139 -0.33 -12.56 8.14
CA ASN A 139 0.25 -12.74 9.45
C ASN A 139 1.04 -11.53 9.90
N ILE A 140 1.20 -11.44 11.22
CA ILE A 140 2.03 -10.45 11.92
C ILE A 140 3.06 -11.22 12.73
N HIS A 141 4.30 -10.78 12.66
CA HIS A 141 5.44 -11.33 13.39
C HIS A 141 5.85 -10.41 14.51
N THR A 142 6.40 -10.98 15.57
CA THR A 142 7.06 -10.26 16.66
C THR A 142 8.41 -10.88 16.94
N ALA A 143 9.22 -10.26 17.81
CA ALA A 143 10.49 -10.83 18.22
C ALA A 143 10.31 -12.18 18.95
N ASP A 144 9.26 -12.29 19.77
CA ASP A 144 8.98 -13.50 20.54
C ASP A 144 8.40 -14.62 19.67
N PHE A 145 7.72 -14.27 18.60
CA PHE A 145 7.10 -15.18 17.64
C PHE A 145 7.57 -14.88 16.22
N ALA A 146 8.87 -15.10 15.99
CA ALA A 146 9.50 -14.82 14.69
C ALA A 146 8.92 -15.63 13.52
N PRO A 147 8.42 -16.89 13.68
CA PRO A 147 7.70 -17.58 12.61
C PRO A 147 6.31 -17.03 12.31
N GLY A 148 5.68 -16.31 13.25
CA GLY A 148 4.36 -15.72 13.18
C GLY A 148 3.71 -15.65 14.55
N ALA A 149 3.25 -14.45 14.95
CA ALA A 149 2.55 -14.22 16.20
C ALA A 149 1.05 -14.46 16.05
N ILE A 150 0.44 -13.86 15.04
CA ILE A 150 -1.00 -14.00 14.76
C ILE A 150 -1.25 -14.05 13.24
N ARG A 151 -2.18 -14.93 12.85
CA ARG A 151 -2.51 -15.22 11.45
C ARG A 151 -4.01 -15.29 11.22
N GLY A 152 -4.48 -14.90 10.01
CA GLY A 152 -5.86 -15.05 9.58
C GLY A 152 -6.02 -15.16 8.07
N GLN A 153 -6.96 -16.00 7.64
CA GLN A 153 -7.31 -16.18 6.23
C GLN A 153 -8.04 -14.95 5.70
N LEU A 154 -7.68 -14.51 4.50
CA LEU A 154 -8.37 -13.43 3.82
C LEU A 154 -9.75 -13.89 3.33
N HIS A 155 -10.72 -13.01 3.45
CA HIS A 155 -12.06 -13.18 2.90
C HIS A 155 -12.57 -11.85 2.33
N ARG A 156 -13.57 -11.90 1.45
CA ARG A 156 -14.20 -10.67 0.92
C ARG A 156 -14.98 -9.99 2.02
N SER A 157 -14.80 -8.69 2.14
CA SER A 157 -15.58 -7.85 3.05
C SER A 157 -16.52 -6.93 2.28
N ARG A 158 -17.79 -6.87 2.70
CA ARG A 158 -18.82 -5.99 2.15
C ARG A 158 -18.91 -4.66 2.90
N HIS A 159 -18.40 -4.59 4.12
CA HIS A 159 -18.58 -3.48 5.05
C HIS A 159 -17.35 -2.56 5.22
N LEU A 160 -16.36 -2.74 4.38
CA LEU A 160 -15.22 -1.82 4.40
C LEU A 160 -15.48 -0.65 3.46
N ASP A 161 -16.33 0.27 3.86
CA ASP A 161 -16.01 1.67 3.70
C ASP A 161 -14.87 1.96 4.70
N LEU A 162 -13.69 1.45 4.36
CA LEU A 162 -12.51 2.18 4.74
C LEU A 162 -12.64 3.49 3.95
N ASP A 163 -13.26 4.49 4.55
CA ASP A 163 -12.76 5.86 4.44
C ASP A 163 -11.30 5.71 4.88
N LEU A 164 -10.48 5.14 4.00
CA LEU A 164 -9.05 5.13 4.18
C LEU A 164 -8.71 6.59 4.25
N PRO A 165 -8.32 7.08 5.41
CA PRO A 165 -8.00 8.48 5.56
C PRO A 165 -6.94 8.80 4.52
N HIS A 166 -6.83 10.05 4.17
CA HIS A 166 -5.78 10.49 3.28
C HIS A 166 -4.45 10.09 3.89
N GLN A 167 -3.81 9.08 3.29
CA GLN A 167 -2.49 8.64 3.74
C GLN A 167 -1.45 9.56 3.13
N LEU A 168 -0.70 10.21 3.98
CA LEU A 168 0.43 11.03 3.65
C LEU A 168 1.70 10.27 4.04
N GLY A 169 2.61 10.12 3.10
CA GLY A 169 3.92 9.52 3.37
C GLY A 169 5.02 10.55 3.13
N ALA A 170 5.97 10.63 4.02
CA ALA A 170 7.17 11.44 3.86
C ALA A 170 8.43 10.59 4.06
N ARG A 171 9.39 10.74 3.15
CA ARG A 171 10.76 10.26 3.38
C ARG A 171 11.50 11.33 4.16
N LEU A 172 12.03 10.95 5.30
CA LEU A 172 12.81 11.82 6.17
C LEU A 172 14.30 11.61 5.88
N ASN A 173 15.05 12.69 5.85
CA ASN A 173 16.51 12.67 5.84
C ASN A 173 17.03 13.92 6.55
N GLY A 174 18.20 13.82 7.14
CA GLY A 174 18.77 14.92 7.91
C GLY A 174 19.09 16.17 7.09
N ALA A 175 19.25 16.03 5.77
CA ALA A 175 19.48 17.19 4.89
C ALA A 175 18.25 18.11 4.76
N ASN A 176 17.05 17.62 5.10
CA ASN A 176 15.80 18.39 5.05
C ASN A 176 15.45 19.06 6.39
N GLU A 177 16.27 18.88 7.43
CA GLU A 177 16.02 19.52 8.74
C GLU A 177 16.22 21.03 8.68
N PHE A 178 15.34 21.76 9.36
CA PHE A 178 15.44 23.19 9.55
C PHE A 178 15.16 23.59 11.01
N PRO A 179 15.99 24.43 11.66
CA PRO A 179 17.18 25.09 11.13
C PRO A 179 18.43 24.20 11.18
N GLY A 180 19.19 24.19 10.10
CA GLY A 180 20.51 23.57 10.04
C GLY A 180 20.50 22.09 9.68
N PRO A 181 21.66 21.54 9.32
CA PRO A 181 21.72 20.16 8.91
C PRO A 181 21.42 19.24 10.10
N GLY A 182 20.45 18.36 9.90
CA GLY A 182 20.23 17.23 10.80
C GLY A 182 21.34 16.19 10.64
N ASP A 183 21.09 15.01 11.14
CA ASP A 183 22.00 13.87 11.02
C ASP A 183 22.24 13.56 9.52
N PRO A 184 23.50 13.67 9.00
CA PRO A 184 23.76 13.59 7.57
C PRO A 184 23.45 12.22 6.94
N ASP A 185 23.48 11.15 7.69
CA ASP A 185 23.12 9.79 7.27
C ASP A 185 21.78 9.31 7.85
N GLY A 186 21.12 10.13 8.66
CA GLY A 186 19.79 9.87 9.21
C GLY A 186 18.75 9.67 8.10
N ARG A 187 17.97 8.61 8.20
CA ARG A 187 16.88 8.27 7.29
C ARG A 187 15.68 7.82 8.07
N GLY A 188 14.50 8.19 7.59
CA GLY A 188 13.25 7.78 8.20
C GLY A 188 12.10 7.76 7.21
N LEU A 189 10.98 7.25 7.65
CA LEU A 189 9.72 7.27 6.95
C LEU A 189 8.63 7.74 7.92
N ALA A 190 7.93 8.80 7.55
CA ALA A 190 6.71 9.20 8.25
C ALA A 190 5.49 8.74 7.46
N LEU A 191 4.55 8.10 8.12
CA LEU A 191 3.23 7.78 7.61
C LEU A 191 2.22 8.52 8.48
N VAL A 192 1.38 9.31 7.86
CA VAL A 192 0.31 10.06 8.54
C VAL A 192 -1.01 9.67 7.94
N GLU A 193 -1.93 9.27 8.77
CA GLU A 193 -3.28 8.92 8.43
C GLU A 193 -4.25 9.93 9.06
N THR A 194 -5.06 10.60 8.23
CA THR A 194 -6.04 11.58 8.71
C THR A 194 -7.45 11.02 8.56
N GLY A 195 -8.13 10.75 9.67
CA GLY A 195 -9.55 10.45 9.70
C GLY A 195 -10.39 11.70 9.99
N ARG A 196 -11.71 11.55 10.04
CA ARG A 196 -12.61 12.69 10.32
C ARG A 196 -12.37 13.35 11.68
N THR A 197 -11.95 12.57 12.67
CA THR A 197 -11.82 13.03 14.07
C THR A 197 -10.49 12.66 14.70
N ARG A 198 -9.57 12.04 13.95
CA ARG A 198 -8.27 11.59 14.46
C ARG A 198 -7.19 11.70 13.39
N VAL A 199 -5.96 11.88 13.85
CA VAL A 199 -4.74 11.74 13.06
C VAL A 199 -3.92 10.64 13.70
N CYS A 200 -3.57 9.62 12.93
CA CYS A 200 -2.65 8.56 13.33
C CYS A 200 -1.33 8.75 12.58
N PHE A 201 -0.22 8.48 13.23
CA PHE A 201 1.09 8.58 12.57
C PHE A 201 2.02 7.48 13.05
N ALA A 202 2.94 7.09 12.17
CA ALA A 202 4.09 6.26 12.46
C ALA A 202 5.35 6.96 11.93
N LEU A 203 6.42 6.94 12.72
CA LEU A 203 7.71 7.55 12.41
C LEU A 203 8.80 6.49 12.41
#